data_8b2ee7892ad0511d2c2af5bca2c7281c
#
_entry.id   8b2ee7892ad0511d2c2af5bca2c7281c
#
_cell.length_a   1.000
_cell.length_b   1.000
_cell.length_c   1.000
_cell.angle_alpha   90.00
_cell.angle_beta   90.00
_cell.angle_gamma   90.00
#
_symmetry.space_group_name_H-M   'P 1'
#
loop_
_entity.id
_entity.type
_entity.pdbx_description
1 polymer ?
#
loop_
_entity_poly.entity_id
_entity_poly.type
_entity_poly.pdbx_seq_one_letter_code
_entity_poly.pdbx_strand_id
1 'polypeptide(L)'
;MNQHHPDSLTLMEFSAGNMTEPHALCIRLHLDQCSQCRSRVDMLDSLGAVMMEQQPQVSVSGSMFGTILDRIDNDPVEPEPLQHGRPLNPLQKLLGEDLTKLPWKRQLCDASVLDISDHFPDQTEQVVLQKLTAGGRAPAHTHRGQETTIVLQGAFSDNKGVFKQWDFVVLDEQDVHKPVALQGDDCITLSILSAPVKLTGMFTRLLNPFIR
;
A
#
# COMPACT_ATOMS: atom_id res chain seq x y z
N MET A 1 -11.78 -7.56 -13.45
CA MET A 1 -11.95 -8.00 -12.05
C MET A 1 -10.57 -8.30 -11.51
N ASN A 2 -10.27 -7.82 -10.32
CA ASN A 2 -9.02 -8.14 -9.60
C ASN A 2 -9.03 -9.64 -9.30
N GLN A 3 -7.86 -10.29 -9.44
CA GLN A 3 -7.73 -11.73 -9.20
C GLN A 3 -7.03 -12.02 -7.87
N HIS A 4 -6.23 -11.07 -7.39
CA HIS A 4 -5.45 -11.19 -6.16
C HIS A 4 -5.92 -10.15 -5.15
N HIS A 5 -6.37 -10.63 -3.99
CA HIS A 5 -6.99 -9.84 -2.94
C HIS A 5 -6.22 -9.99 -1.64
N PRO A 6 -6.27 -8.98 -0.73
CA PRO A 6 -5.88 -9.20 0.66
C PRO A 6 -6.66 -10.37 1.25
N ASP A 7 -6.01 -11.15 2.08
CA ASP A 7 -6.69 -12.24 2.80
C ASP A 7 -7.63 -11.72 3.90
N SER A 8 -8.38 -12.61 4.51
CA SER A 8 -9.38 -12.24 5.51
C SER A 8 -8.76 -11.69 6.79
N LEU A 9 -7.55 -12.14 7.16
CA LEU A 9 -6.83 -11.64 8.33
C LEU A 9 -6.36 -10.21 8.09
N THR A 10 -5.75 -9.95 6.93
CA THR A 10 -5.31 -8.62 6.51
C THR A 10 -6.47 -7.61 6.49
N LEU A 11 -7.65 -8.00 5.97
CA LEU A 11 -8.83 -7.12 5.98
C LEU A 11 -9.37 -6.88 7.41
N MET A 12 -9.27 -7.88 8.29
CA MET A 12 -9.67 -7.74 9.69
C MET A 12 -8.72 -6.80 10.45
N GLU A 13 -7.41 -6.91 10.26
CA GLU A 13 -6.43 -6.00 10.85
C GLU A 13 -6.64 -4.56 10.37
N PHE A 14 -6.97 -4.38 9.08
CA PHE A 14 -7.33 -3.08 8.51
C PHE A 14 -8.59 -2.49 9.18
N SER A 15 -9.68 -3.26 9.26
CA SER A 15 -10.94 -2.84 9.89
C SER A 15 -10.75 -2.53 11.39
N ALA A 16 -9.89 -3.28 12.08
CA ALA A 16 -9.56 -3.05 13.48
C ALA A 16 -8.61 -1.86 13.73
N GLY A 17 -8.07 -1.24 12.69
CA GLY A 17 -7.10 -0.14 12.80
C GLY A 17 -5.72 -0.57 13.30
N ASN A 18 -5.37 -1.87 13.19
CA ASN A 18 -4.13 -2.44 13.71
C ASN A 18 -3.00 -2.51 12.65
N MET A 19 -3.12 -1.77 11.56
CA MET A 19 -2.11 -1.72 10.51
C MET A 19 -1.23 -0.48 10.63
N THR A 20 0.01 -0.59 10.14
CA THR A 20 0.86 0.57 9.89
C THR A 20 0.25 1.40 8.74
N GLU A 21 0.55 2.69 8.72
CA GLU A 21 -0.02 3.62 7.74
C GLU A 21 0.25 3.20 6.28
N PRO A 22 1.47 2.78 5.88
CA PRO A 22 1.73 2.34 4.51
C PRO A 22 0.94 1.08 4.12
N HIS A 23 0.78 0.11 5.04
CA HIS A 23 -0.05 -1.07 4.76
C HIS A 23 -1.52 -0.69 4.61
N ALA A 24 -2.05 0.18 5.49
CA ALA A 24 -3.41 0.69 5.38
C ALA A 24 -3.62 1.46 4.06
N LEU A 25 -2.60 2.20 3.58
CA LEU A 25 -2.64 2.87 2.27
C LEU A 25 -2.80 1.85 1.13
N CYS A 26 -2.02 0.76 1.11
CA CYS A 26 -2.16 -0.31 0.11
C CYS A 26 -3.57 -0.91 0.11
N ILE A 27 -4.12 -1.19 1.30
CA ILE A 27 -5.49 -1.74 1.41
C ILE A 27 -6.52 -0.73 0.90
N ARG A 28 -6.45 0.55 1.28
CA ARG A 28 -7.38 1.59 0.80
C ARG A 28 -7.38 1.69 -0.72
N LEU A 29 -6.18 1.69 -1.35
CA LEU A 29 -6.06 1.73 -2.82
C LEU A 29 -6.72 0.52 -3.48
N HIS A 30 -6.59 -0.67 -2.88
CA HIS A 30 -7.29 -1.87 -3.36
C HIS A 30 -8.81 -1.76 -3.16
N LEU A 31 -9.26 -1.33 -1.98
CA LEU A 31 -10.68 -1.18 -1.65
C LEU A 31 -11.39 -0.17 -2.57
N ASP A 32 -10.72 0.90 -3.00
CA ASP A 32 -11.29 1.88 -3.94
C ASP A 32 -11.75 1.22 -5.25
N GLN A 33 -11.14 0.11 -5.64
CA GLN A 33 -11.39 -0.57 -6.91
C GLN A 33 -12.04 -1.95 -6.75
N CYS A 34 -12.10 -2.51 -5.54
CA CYS A 34 -12.60 -3.84 -5.28
C CYS A 34 -13.86 -3.84 -4.40
N SER A 35 -15.04 -3.94 -5.02
CA SER A 35 -16.32 -4.01 -4.29
C SER A 35 -16.42 -5.23 -3.37
N GLN A 36 -15.84 -6.36 -3.76
CA GLN A 36 -15.85 -7.59 -2.96
C GLN A 36 -15.12 -7.40 -1.63
N CYS A 37 -13.92 -6.78 -1.65
CA CYS A 37 -13.17 -6.51 -0.43
C CYS A 37 -13.83 -5.41 0.41
N ARG A 38 -14.41 -4.36 -0.24
CA ARG A 38 -15.21 -3.36 0.50
C ARG A 38 -16.34 -4.01 1.29
N SER A 39 -17.15 -4.86 0.65
CA SER A 39 -18.26 -5.53 1.34
C SER A 39 -17.79 -6.41 2.52
N ARG A 40 -16.58 -6.99 2.42
CA ARG A 40 -15.98 -7.73 3.55
C ARG A 40 -15.60 -6.81 4.70
N VAL A 41 -14.99 -5.66 4.41
CA VAL A 41 -14.65 -4.66 5.41
C VAL A 41 -15.91 -4.10 6.05
N ASP A 42 -16.95 -3.74 5.28
CA ASP A 42 -18.23 -3.26 5.81
C ASP A 42 -18.87 -4.27 6.79
N MET A 43 -18.73 -5.58 6.51
CA MET A 43 -19.21 -6.62 7.42
C MET A 43 -18.38 -6.67 8.71
N LEU A 44 -17.05 -6.54 8.63
CA LEU A 44 -16.16 -6.51 9.79
C LEU A 44 -16.42 -5.28 10.66
N ASP A 45 -16.59 -4.12 10.05
CA ASP A 45 -16.93 -2.87 10.72
C ASP A 45 -18.28 -2.97 11.45
N SER A 46 -19.27 -3.60 10.81
CA SER A 46 -20.58 -3.88 11.43
C SER A 46 -20.46 -4.81 12.64
N LEU A 47 -19.61 -5.83 12.55
CA LEU A 47 -19.31 -6.71 13.69
C LEU A 47 -18.64 -5.94 14.82
N GLY A 48 -17.65 -5.10 14.51
CA GLY A 48 -16.97 -4.23 15.46
C GLY A 48 -17.94 -3.27 16.18
N ALA A 49 -18.90 -2.69 15.44
CA ALA A 49 -19.93 -1.84 16.00
C ALA A 49 -20.81 -2.58 17.02
N VAL A 50 -21.27 -3.80 16.69
CA VAL A 50 -22.05 -4.64 17.63
C VAL A 50 -21.24 -4.98 18.87
N MET A 51 -19.95 -5.32 18.72
CA MET A 51 -19.07 -5.60 19.85
C MET A 51 -18.87 -4.36 20.75
N MET A 52 -18.79 -3.17 20.15
CA MET A 52 -18.66 -1.91 20.89
C MET A 52 -19.96 -1.57 21.67
N GLU A 53 -21.13 -1.78 21.06
CA GLU A 53 -22.42 -1.57 21.72
C GLU A 53 -22.63 -2.47 22.96
N GLN A 54 -21.99 -3.65 22.97
CA GLN A 54 -22.06 -4.60 24.09
C GLN A 54 -21.11 -4.26 25.25
N GLN A 55 -20.23 -3.26 25.09
CA GLN A 55 -19.32 -2.86 26.14
C GLN A 55 -20.06 -2.11 27.27
N PRO A 56 -19.59 -2.26 28.52
CA PRO A 56 -20.17 -1.47 29.66
C PRO A 56 -20.03 0.03 29.38
N GLN A 57 -21.10 0.75 29.64
CA GLN A 57 -21.07 2.20 29.51
C GLN A 57 -20.15 2.82 30.58
N VAL A 58 -19.28 3.73 30.12
CA VAL A 58 -18.40 4.51 31.02
C VAL A 58 -18.99 5.89 31.24
N SER A 59 -19.03 6.32 32.48
CA SER A 59 -19.49 7.67 32.81
C SER A 59 -18.51 8.72 32.30
N VAL A 60 -19.00 9.71 31.59
CA VAL A 60 -18.25 10.89 31.17
C VAL A 60 -18.62 12.09 32.05
N SER A 61 -17.71 13.07 32.19
CA SER A 61 -18.00 14.28 32.95
C SER A 61 -19.17 15.07 32.34
N GLY A 62 -20.04 15.65 33.15
CA GLY A 62 -21.19 16.43 32.66
C GLY A 62 -20.79 17.66 31.80
N SER A 63 -19.56 18.14 31.94
CA SER A 63 -19.02 19.25 31.14
C SER A 63 -18.40 18.83 29.81
N MET A 64 -18.15 17.54 29.60
CA MET A 64 -17.44 17.03 28.38
C MET A 64 -18.19 17.42 27.12
N PHE A 65 -19.49 17.26 27.07
CA PHE A 65 -20.29 17.60 25.89
C PHE A 65 -20.20 19.09 25.55
N GLY A 66 -20.31 19.99 26.56
CA GLY A 66 -20.13 21.44 26.38
C GLY A 66 -18.73 21.77 25.85
N THR A 67 -17.68 21.15 26.41
CA THR A 67 -16.31 21.37 25.99
C THR A 67 -16.09 20.93 24.53
N ILE A 68 -16.72 19.84 24.08
CA ILE A 68 -16.63 19.37 22.69
C ILE A 68 -17.33 20.36 21.76
N LEU A 69 -18.54 20.82 22.11
CA LEU A 69 -19.26 21.82 21.31
C LEU A 69 -18.47 23.13 21.20
N ASP A 70 -17.96 23.63 22.35
CA ASP A 70 -17.13 24.84 22.34
C ASP A 70 -15.89 24.71 21.45
N ARG A 71 -15.27 23.54 21.37
CA ARG A 71 -14.15 23.29 20.44
C ARG A 71 -14.60 23.28 18.98
N ILE A 72 -15.71 22.61 18.67
CA ILE A 72 -16.25 22.58 17.29
C ILE A 72 -16.58 24.00 16.81
N ASP A 73 -17.15 24.83 17.70
CA ASP A 73 -17.56 26.19 17.33
C ASP A 73 -16.37 27.17 17.24
N ASN A 74 -15.28 26.92 17.97
CA ASN A 74 -14.15 27.84 18.08
C ASN A 74 -12.88 27.37 17.33
N ASP A 75 -12.80 26.11 16.91
CA ASP A 75 -11.67 25.66 16.10
C ASP A 75 -11.74 26.28 14.69
N PRO A 76 -10.67 26.90 14.22
CA PRO A 76 -10.66 27.48 12.88
C PRO A 76 -10.82 26.34 11.86
N VAL A 77 -11.95 26.34 11.16
CA VAL A 77 -12.14 25.47 9.99
C VAL A 77 -11.24 26.00 8.89
N GLU A 78 -10.09 25.36 8.65
CA GLU A 78 -9.36 25.60 7.42
C GLU A 78 -10.24 25.13 6.26
N PRO A 79 -10.66 26.04 5.35
CA PRO A 79 -11.46 25.62 4.21
C PRO A 79 -10.62 24.70 3.35
N GLU A 80 -10.99 23.43 3.24
CA GLU A 80 -10.40 22.56 2.23
C GLU A 80 -10.57 23.25 0.87
N PRO A 81 -9.50 23.43 0.09
CA PRO A 81 -9.61 24.03 -1.22
C PRO A 81 -10.59 23.19 -2.04
N LEU A 82 -11.65 23.83 -2.53
CA LEU A 82 -12.63 23.20 -3.42
C LEU A 82 -11.88 22.67 -4.65
N GLN A 83 -11.50 21.42 -4.62
CA GLN A 83 -10.89 20.75 -5.76
C GLN A 83 -11.99 20.53 -6.81
N HIS A 84 -12.02 21.38 -7.81
CA HIS A 84 -12.84 21.19 -9.00
C HIS A 84 -12.18 20.09 -9.83
N GLY A 85 -12.54 18.82 -9.56
CA GLY A 85 -11.99 17.66 -10.27
C GLY A 85 -12.36 16.36 -9.58
N ARG A 86 -11.97 15.24 -10.21
CA ARG A 86 -12.08 13.93 -9.60
C ARG A 86 -11.19 13.91 -8.34
N PRO A 87 -11.71 13.46 -7.18
CA PRO A 87 -10.91 13.39 -5.96
C PRO A 87 -9.65 12.57 -6.23
N LEU A 88 -8.50 13.12 -5.84
CA LEU A 88 -7.23 12.41 -5.91
C LEU A 88 -7.31 11.17 -5.03
N ASN A 89 -6.76 10.05 -5.52
CA ASN A 89 -6.61 8.90 -4.64
C ASN A 89 -5.62 9.21 -3.50
N PRO A 90 -5.63 8.46 -2.39
CA PRO A 90 -4.77 8.74 -1.22
C PRO A 90 -3.29 8.87 -1.58
N LEU A 91 -2.79 8.06 -2.50
CA LEU A 91 -1.39 8.13 -2.94
C LEU A 91 -1.08 9.39 -3.74
N GLN A 92 -1.99 9.84 -4.62
CA GLN A 92 -1.82 11.10 -5.35
C GLN A 92 -1.84 12.31 -4.41
N LYS A 93 -2.68 12.27 -3.35
CA LYS A 93 -2.65 13.28 -2.28
C LYS A 93 -1.28 13.31 -1.58
N LEU A 94 -0.72 12.16 -1.27
CA LEU A 94 0.56 12.03 -0.58
C LEU A 94 1.72 12.56 -1.42
N LEU A 95 1.77 12.18 -2.70
CA LEU A 95 2.89 12.49 -3.60
C LEU A 95 2.80 13.89 -4.23
N GLY A 96 1.60 14.48 -4.30
CA GLY A 96 1.37 15.78 -4.93
C GLY A 96 1.53 15.81 -6.46
N GLU A 97 1.97 14.71 -7.08
CA GLU A 97 2.30 14.62 -8.50
C GLU A 97 1.78 13.33 -9.15
N ASP A 98 1.76 13.33 -10.49
CA ASP A 98 1.45 12.18 -11.30
C ASP A 98 2.61 11.16 -11.27
N LEU A 99 2.28 9.85 -11.21
CA LEU A 99 3.26 8.76 -11.16
C LEU A 99 4.28 8.81 -12.31
N THR A 100 3.89 9.35 -13.46
CA THR A 100 4.79 9.45 -14.64
C THR A 100 5.86 10.52 -14.50
N LYS A 101 5.64 11.53 -13.64
CA LYS A 101 6.53 12.68 -13.45
C LYS A 101 7.48 12.56 -12.26
N LEU A 102 7.35 11.48 -11.49
CA LEU A 102 8.15 11.26 -10.30
C LEU A 102 9.66 11.10 -10.63
N PRO A 103 10.55 11.48 -9.70
CA PRO A 103 12.00 11.43 -9.91
C PRO A 103 12.56 10.00 -9.78
N TRP A 104 12.24 9.15 -10.73
CA TRP A 104 12.63 7.75 -10.75
C TRP A 104 14.15 7.56 -10.77
N LYS A 105 14.70 6.75 -9.88
CA LYS A 105 16.10 6.34 -9.86
C LYS A 105 16.24 4.98 -10.53
N ARG A 106 16.97 4.93 -11.66
CA ARG A 106 17.23 3.67 -12.38
C ARG A 106 18.04 2.71 -11.51
N GLN A 107 17.68 1.45 -11.56
CA GLN A 107 18.34 0.34 -10.89
C GLN A 107 18.86 -0.71 -11.90
N LEU A 108 18.99 -1.96 -11.44
CA LEU A 108 19.42 -3.07 -12.29
C LEU A 108 18.35 -3.48 -13.31
N CYS A 109 18.79 -3.89 -14.48
CA CYS A 109 17.91 -4.28 -15.58
C CYS A 109 16.99 -3.12 -16.01
N ASP A 110 15.70 -3.40 -16.14
CA ASP A 110 14.68 -2.47 -16.62
C ASP A 110 13.88 -1.83 -15.45
N ALA A 111 14.41 -1.94 -14.24
CA ALA A 111 13.79 -1.45 -13.03
C ALA A 111 14.21 -0.02 -12.69
N SER A 112 13.27 0.74 -12.17
CA SER A 112 13.50 2.03 -11.51
C SER A 112 12.74 2.08 -10.19
N VAL A 113 13.25 2.81 -9.21
CA VAL A 113 12.68 2.88 -7.86
C VAL A 113 12.63 4.33 -7.40
N LEU A 114 11.63 4.64 -6.62
CA LEU A 114 11.53 5.85 -5.81
C LEU A 114 11.22 5.45 -4.38
N ASP A 115 12.13 5.75 -3.47
CA ASP A 115 11.91 5.60 -2.03
C ASP A 115 11.04 6.75 -1.54
N ILE A 116 9.95 6.41 -0.88
CA ILE A 116 8.98 7.35 -0.30
C ILE A 116 8.82 7.13 1.21
N SER A 117 9.76 6.44 1.85
CA SER A 117 9.74 6.15 3.29
C SER A 117 9.70 7.41 4.15
N ASP A 118 10.26 8.53 3.66
CA ASP A 118 10.24 9.83 4.36
C ASP A 118 8.82 10.37 4.61
N HIS A 119 7.81 9.89 3.86
CA HIS A 119 6.41 10.21 4.12
C HIS A 119 5.81 9.44 5.31
N PHE A 120 6.55 8.47 5.86
CA PHE A 120 6.12 7.57 6.94
C PHE A 120 7.19 7.52 8.05
N PRO A 121 7.48 8.64 8.74
CA PRO A 121 8.64 8.76 9.64
C PRO A 121 8.57 7.84 10.85
N ASP A 122 7.38 7.40 11.25
CA ASP A 122 7.18 6.53 12.41
C ASP A 122 7.29 5.03 12.05
N GLN A 123 7.66 4.70 10.79
CA GLN A 123 7.77 3.33 10.32
C GLN A 123 9.23 2.94 10.09
N THR A 124 9.53 1.67 10.36
CA THR A 124 10.87 1.10 10.13
C THR A 124 10.98 0.36 8.80
N GLU A 125 9.85 0.08 8.17
CA GLU A 125 9.78 -0.60 6.88
C GLU A 125 10.11 0.36 5.76
N GLN A 126 10.75 -0.15 4.73
CA GLN A 126 11.00 0.62 3.53
C GLN A 126 9.76 0.68 2.66
N VAL A 127 9.33 1.87 2.28
CA VAL A 127 8.18 2.11 1.40
C VAL A 127 8.67 2.64 0.07
N VAL A 128 8.44 1.89 -1.00
CA VAL A 128 8.99 2.22 -2.31
C VAL A 128 7.93 2.13 -3.42
N LEU A 129 8.03 3.04 -4.38
CA LEU A 129 7.45 2.84 -5.69
C LEU A 129 8.47 2.15 -6.57
N GLN A 130 8.04 1.09 -7.26
CA GLN A 130 8.86 0.36 -8.21
C GLN A 130 8.24 0.48 -9.61
N LYS A 131 9.08 0.67 -10.62
CA LYS A 131 8.65 0.75 -12.02
C LYS A 131 9.47 -0.21 -12.86
N LEU A 132 8.78 -1.06 -13.61
CA LEU A 132 9.35 -1.84 -14.70
C LEU A 132 8.84 -1.26 -16.03
N THR A 133 9.74 -1.00 -16.96
CA THR A 133 9.32 -0.58 -18.32
C THR A 133 8.52 -1.70 -18.99
N ALA A 134 7.61 -1.34 -19.89
CA ALA A 134 6.79 -2.32 -20.63
C ALA A 134 7.66 -3.42 -21.24
N GLY A 135 7.35 -4.69 -20.98
CA GLY A 135 8.14 -5.87 -21.38
C GLY A 135 9.47 -6.05 -20.64
N GLY A 136 9.82 -5.12 -19.76
CA GLY A 136 11.05 -5.17 -18.97
C GLY A 136 10.99 -6.17 -17.82
N ARG A 137 12.14 -6.44 -17.21
CA ARG A 137 12.27 -7.45 -16.15
C ARG A 137 13.10 -6.94 -14.97
N ALA A 138 12.75 -7.39 -13.77
CA ALA A 138 13.61 -7.30 -12.60
C ALA A 138 14.57 -8.51 -12.52
N PRO A 139 15.72 -8.38 -11.82
CA PRO A 139 16.55 -9.54 -11.51
C PRO A 139 15.79 -10.56 -10.67
N ALA A 140 16.15 -11.85 -10.80
CA ALA A 140 15.60 -12.88 -9.92
C ALA A 140 16.03 -12.60 -8.47
N HIS A 141 15.06 -12.58 -7.55
CA HIS A 141 15.27 -12.27 -6.14
C HIS A 141 14.29 -13.00 -5.24
N THR A 142 14.57 -12.97 -3.95
CA THR A 142 13.67 -13.32 -2.86
C THR A 142 13.73 -12.21 -1.81
N HIS A 143 12.96 -12.33 -0.77
CA HIS A 143 12.87 -11.36 0.31
C HIS A 143 13.61 -11.89 1.55
N ARG A 144 14.13 -11.01 2.41
CA ARG A 144 14.68 -11.38 3.72
C ARG A 144 13.62 -11.26 4.83
N GLY A 145 12.46 -10.77 4.45
CA GLY A 145 11.28 -10.58 5.28
C GLY A 145 10.05 -10.57 4.38
N GLN A 146 9.01 -9.88 4.80
CA GLN A 146 7.77 -9.76 4.04
C GLN A 146 7.83 -8.56 3.08
N GLU A 147 7.28 -8.73 1.90
CA GLU A 147 6.94 -7.65 0.97
C GLU A 147 5.43 -7.63 0.75
N THR A 148 4.82 -6.48 1.01
CA THR A 148 3.42 -6.20 0.65
C THR A 148 3.40 -5.29 -0.57
N THR A 149 2.75 -5.71 -1.64
CA THR A 149 2.73 -4.97 -2.92
C THR A 149 1.32 -4.80 -3.46
N ILE A 150 1.02 -3.59 -3.96
CA ILE A 150 -0.16 -3.30 -4.79
C ILE A 150 0.29 -2.79 -6.16
N VAL A 151 -0.36 -3.28 -7.22
CA VAL A 151 -0.11 -2.80 -8.59
C VAL A 151 -0.91 -1.52 -8.83
N LEU A 152 -0.22 -0.42 -9.13
CA LEU A 152 -0.83 0.90 -9.36
C LEU A 152 -1.14 1.16 -10.82
N GLN A 153 -0.32 0.62 -11.73
CA GLN A 153 -0.44 0.79 -13.17
C GLN A 153 0.14 -0.42 -13.91
N GLY A 154 -0.41 -0.74 -15.07
CA GLY A 154 0.06 -1.85 -15.91
C GLY A 154 -0.17 -3.22 -15.27
N ALA A 155 0.74 -4.14 -15.54
CA ALA A 155 0.71 -5.51 -15.03
C ALA A 155 2.10 -6.14 -15.10
N PHE A 156 2.35 -7.12 -14.23
CA PHE A 156 3.53 -7.99 -14.33
C PHE A 156 3.13 -9.45 -14.19
N SER A 157 4.03 -10.33 -14.60
CA SER A 157 3.91 -11.78 -14.37
C SER A 157 5.17 -12.31 -13.70
N ASP A 158 4.99 -13.35 -12.91
CA ASP A 158 6.06 -14.17 -12.35
C ASP A 158 5.66 -15.66 -12.28
N ASN A 159 6.35 -16.47 -11.49
CA ASN A 159 6.04 -17.88 -11.30
C ASN A 159 4.73 -18.16 -10.51
N LYS A 160 4.15 -17.15 -9.85
CA LYS A 160 2.86 -17.27 -9.13
C LYS A 160 1.66 -16.89 -10.02
N GLY A 161 1.89 -16.17 -11.11
CA GLY A 161 0.81 -15.78 -12.02
C GLY A 161 0.97 -14.41 -12.66
N VAL A 162 -0.16 -13.82 -13.00
CA VAL A 162 -0.24 -12.48 -13.61
C VAL A 162 -0.95 -11.56 -12.63
N PHE A 163 -0.29 -10.47 -12.27
CA PHE A 163 -0.79 -9.43 -11.38
C PHE A 163 -1.11 -8.19 -12.19
N LYS A 164 -2.33 -7.72 -12.09
CA LYS A 164 -2.88 -6.57 -12.84
C LYS A 164 -3.10 -5.38 -11.92
N GLN A 165 -3.37 -4.26 -12.51
CA GLN A 165 -3.70 -3.04 -11.78
C GLN A 165 -4.72 -3.31 -10.66
N TRP A 166 -4.40 -2.86 -9.45
CA TRP A 166 -5.12 -3.01 -8.19
C TRP A 166 -5.08 -4.41 -7.57
N ASP A 167 -4.37 -5.36 -8.16
CA ASP A 167 -4.09 -6.63 -7.50
C ASP A 167 -3.13 -6.42 -6.31
N PHE A 168 -3.39 -7.16 -5.24
CA PHE A 168 -2.65 -7.11 -3.99
C PHE A 168 -1.92 -8.44 -3.78
N VAL A 169 -0.66 -8.39 -3.41
CA VAL A 169 0.16 -9.58 -3.18
C VAL A 169 1.07 -9.40 -1.97
N VAL A 170 1.23 -10.48 -1.22
CA VAL A 170 2.21 -10.58 -0.13
C VAL A 170 3.21 -11.67 -0.50
N LEU A 171 4.48 -11.37 -0.37
CA LEU A 171 5.60 -12.27 -0.64
C LEU A 171 6.50 -12.37 0.60
N ASP A 172 7.19 -13.48 0.76
CA ASP A 172 8.09 -13.73 1.86
C ASP A 172 9.44 -14.36 1.41
N GLU A 173 10.24 -14.80 2.35
CA GLU A 173 11.56 -15.40 2.10
C GLU A 173 11.51 -16.71 1.29
N GLN A 174 10.37 -17.39 1.25
CA GLN A 174 10.17 -18.62 0.49
C GLN A 174 9.85 -18.33 -0.99
N ASP A 175 9.47 -17.08 -1.28
CA ASP A 175 9.09 -16.64 -2.61
C ASP A 175 10.29 -16.18 -3.42
N VAL A 176 10.79 -17.07 -4.27
CA VAL A 176 11.79 -16.70 -5.27
C VAL A 176 11.07 -16.37 -6.57
N HIS A 177 11.18 -15.12 -7.04
CA HIS A 177 10.51 -14.71 -8.26
C HIS A 177 11.37 -13.83 -9.17
N LYS A 178 10.91 -13.66 -10.40
CA LYS A 178 11.52 -12.81 -11.42
C LYS A 178 10.40 -12.06 -12.15
N PRO A 179 9.97 -10.90 -11.63
CA PRO A 179 8.91 -10.14 -12.25
C PRO A 179 9.27 -9.68 -13.66
N VAL A 180 8.29 -9.81 -14.56
CA VAL A 180 8.36 -9.33 -15.94
C VAL A 180 7.12 -8.49 -16.21
N ALA A 181 7.28 -7.22 -16.52
CA ALA A 181 6.18 -6.35 -16.93
C ALA A 181 5.56 -6.87 -18.24
N LEU A 182 4.23 -6.82 -18.35
CA LEU A 182 3.57 -7.15 -19.60
C LEU A 182 3.81 -6.05 -20.65
N GLN A 183 3.53 -6.36 -21.90
CA GLN A 183 3.59 -5.38 -23.00
C GLN A 183 2.45 -4.35 -22.86
N GLY A 184 2.68 -3.12 -23.28
CA GLY A 184 1.73 -2.01 -23.26
C GLY A 184 2.23 -0.89 -22.36
N ASP A 185 1.73 -0.81 -21.15
CA ASP A 185 2.11 0.23 -20.19
C ASP A 185 3.25 -0.22 -19.27
N ASP A 186 4.00 0.76 -18.74
CA ASP A 186 4.94 0.51 -17.65
C ASP A 186 4.18 -0.06 -16.45
N CYS A 187 4.76 -1.06 -15.80
CA CYS A 187 4.22 -1.59 -14.56
C CYS A 187 4.76 -0.79 -13.38
N ILE A 188 3.86 -0.16 -12.62
CA ILE A 188 4.20 0.59 -11.41
C ILE A 188 3.52 -0.07 -10.22
N THR A 189 4.31 -0.33 -9.16
CA THR A 189 3.82 -0.90 -7.91
C THR A 189 4.19 0.00 -6.73
N LEU A 190 3.39 -0.06 -5.67
CA LEU A 190 3.75 0.40 -4.34
C LEU A 190 4.09 -0.84 -3.51
N SER A 191 5.28 -0.89 -2.96
CA SER A 191 5.77 -2.01 -2.16
C SER A 191 6.26 -1.55 -0.78
N ILE A 192 5.93 -2.33 0.24
CA ILE A 192 6.38 -2.17 1.62
C ILE A 192 7.28 -3.36 1.92
N LEU A 193 8.51 -3.09 2.31
CA LEU A 193 9.56 -4.08 2.51
C LEU A 193 9.96 -4.08 3.99
N SER A 194 9.73 -5.17 4.71
CA SER A 194 10.18 -5.31 6.10
C SER A 194 11.69 -5.56 6.21
N ALA A 195 12.33 -5.98 5.11
CA ALA A 195 13.78 -6.14 5.00
C ALA A 195 14.23 -6.06 3.53
N PRO A 196 15.53 -5.78 3.27
CA PRO A 196 16.05 -5.68 1.92
C PRO A 196 15.90 -6.98 1.11
N VAL A 197 15.68 -6.83 -0.19
CA VAL A 197 15.64 -7.96 -1.14
C VAL A 197 16.97 -8.70 -1.20
N LYS A 198 16.94 -9.99 -1.55
CA LYS A 198 18.10 -10.83 -1.76
C LYS A 198 18.12 -11.34 -3.20
N LEU A 199 19.09 -10.90 -3.99
CA LEU A 199 19.27 -11.37 -5.37
C LEU A 199 19.67 -12.85 -5.39
N THR A 200 19.03 -13.64 -6.25
CA THR A 200 19.23 -15.09 -6.35
C THR A 200 19.86 -15.52 -7.69
N GLY A 201 19.93 -14.61 -8.67
CA GLY A 201 20.54 -14.87 -9.96
C GLY A 201 22.04 -15.17 -9.87
N MET A 202 22.57 -16.03 -10.76
CA MET A 202 23.94 -16.57 -10.70
C MET A 202 25.00 -15.47 -10.55
N PHE A 203 24.87 -14.35 -11.28
CA PHE A 203 25.81 -13.23 -11.22
C PHE A 203 25.33 -12.11 -10.29
N THR A 204 24.02 -11.85 -10.25
CA THR A 204 23.47 -10.75 -9.46
C THR A 204 23.58 -10.97 -7.95
N ARG A 205 23.65 -12.23 -7.48
CA ARG A 205 23.87 -12.56 -6.06
C ARG A 205 25.14 -11.98 -5.47
N LEU A 206 26.15 -11.67 -6.30
CA LEU A 206 27.40 -11.04 -5.86
C LEU A 206 27.19 -9.59 -5.41
N LEU A 207 26.08 -8.97 -5.78
CA LEU A 207 25.73 -7.60 -5.40
C LEU A 207 25.03 -7.53 -4.04
N ASN A 208 24.61 -8.67 -3.45
CA ASN A 208 23.89 -8.69 -2.17
C ASN A 208 24.56 -7.92 -1.01
N PRO A 209 25.89 -7.88 -0.87
CA PRO A 209 26.53 -7.08 0.18
C PRO A 209 26.30 -5.57 0.05
N PHE A 210 25.92 -5.10 -1.12
CA PHE A 210 25.68 -3.68 -1.43
C PHE A 210 24.20 -3.29 -1.43
N ILE A 211 23.28 -4.27 -1.26
CA ILE A 211 21.84 -4.03 -1.16
C ILE A 211 21.46 -3.85 0.31
N ARG A 212 21.05 -2.62 0.62
CA ARG A 212 20.62 -2.20 1.97
C ARG A 212 19.14 -1.88 1.95
#